data_4be7a3196d2dd102902fe82a34efc2cb
#
_entry.id   4be7a3196d2dd102902fe82a34efc2cb
#
_cell.length_a   1.000
_cell.length_b   1.000
_cell.length_c   1.000
_cell.angle_alpha   90.00
_cell.angle_beta   90.00
_cell.angle_gamma   90.00
#
_symmetry.space_group_name_H-M   'P 1'
#
loop_
_entity.id
_entity.type
_entity.pdbx_description
1 polymer ?
#
loop_
_entity_poly.entity_id
_entity_poly.type
_entity_poly.pdbx_seq_one_letter_code
_entity_poly.pdbx_strand_id
1 'polypeptide(L)'
;MDEIEQTIKNGDAFLQKDKFMDSIREYTKAYEIMKEDNPDKAELCYKLSQAYYALEPKNTDNSGRFGKESLAIHEKLKETDMIVMDYLNLGYIYMDGKKLEESEEFFSSAIKKADEAEDPVLFSMSLNALAELYSKWKSRATKALEIYNKVIEISGEVEDWDNYFEAMRGKISLEREKDPDRAFELSMEALDFIDKICSKIKNKKEKKDLKKSLDFMYDLASDMAMEKEDVDQAMKIAQRLNSD
;
A
#
# COMPACT_ATOMS: atom_id res chain seq x y z
N MET A 1 -17.83 -28.33 -2.30
CA MET A 1 -17.55 -26.89 -2.24
C MET A 1 -18.90 -26.23 -2.03
N ASP A 2 -19.02 -25.43 -0.97
CA ASP A 2 -20.26 -24.70 -0.71
C ASP A 2 -20.49 -23.68 -1.82
N GLU A 3 -21.75 -23.39 -2.14
CA GLU A 3 -22.14 -22.41 -3.19
C GLU A 3 -21.51 -21.03 -2.92
N ILE A 4 -21.44 -20.63 -1.65
CA ILE A 4 -20.81 -19.39 -1.21
C ILE A 4 -19.32 -19.40 -1.56
N GLU A 5 -18.59 -20.44 -1.19
CA GLU A 5 -17.14 -20.57 -1.44
C GLU A 5 -16.83 -20.52 -2.94
N GLN A 6 -17.64 -21.19 -3.78
CA GLN A 6 -17.46 -21.17 -5.23
C GLN A 6 -17.70 -19.76 -5.80
N THR A 7 -18.70 -19.06 -5.28
CA THR A 7 -19.05 -17.70 -5.74
C THR A 7 -17.94 -16.71 -5.37
N ILE A 8 -17.37 -16.80 -4.16
CA ILE A 8 -16.23 -15.98 -3.75
C ILE A 8 -15.00 -16.26 -4.64
N LYS A 9 -14.66 -17.53 -4.88
CA LYS A 9 -13.56 -17.90 -5.79
C LYS A 9 -13.72 -17.36 -7.21
N ASN A 10 -14.95 -17.36 -7.72
CA ASN A 10 -15.24 -16.76 -9.02
C ASN A 10 -14.96 -15.23 -8.99
N GLY A 11 -15.40 -14.57 -7.92
CA GLY A 11 -15.13 -13.15 -7.70
C GLY A 11 -13.62 -12.85 -7.65
N ASP A 12 -12.85 -13.65 -6.91
CA ASP A 12 -11.39 -13.53 -6.83
C ASP A 12 -10.73 -13.71 -8.21
N ALA A 13 -11.18 -14.68 -8.99
CA ALA A 13 -10.68 -14.94 -10.33
C ALA A 13 -11.00 -13.81 -11.32
N PHE A 14 -12.10 -13.07 -11.13
CA PHE A 14 -12.42 -11.88 -11.89
C PHE A 14 -11.57 -10.68 -11.44
N LEU A 15 -11.37 -10.52 -10.14
CA LEU A 15 -10.55 -9.47 -9.55
C LEU A 15 -9.10 -9.52 -10.07
N GLN A 16 -8.50 -10.73 -10.11
CA GLN A 16 -7.15 -10.97 -10.65
C GLN A 16 -7.00 -10.62 -12.15
N LYS A 17 -8.10 -10.46 -12.86
CA LYS A 17 -8.14 -10.09 -14.29
C LYS A 17 -8.64 -8.67 -14.52
N ASP A 18 -8.66 -7.86 -13.48
CA ASP A 18 -9.17 -6.48 -13.48
C ASP A 18 -10.64 -6.35 -13.96
N LYS A 19 -11.41 -7.45 -13.85
CA LYS A 19 -12.83 -7.47 -14.18
C LYS A 19 -13.69 -7.10 -12.97
N PHE A 20 -13.52 -5.87 -12.49
CA PHE A 20 -14.08 -5.39 -11.23
C PHE A 20 -15.60 -5.51 -11.16
N MET A 21 -16.33 -5.18 -12.22
CA MET A 21 -17.81 -5.32 -12.23
C MET A 21 -18.27 -6.77 -12.15
N ASP A 22 -17.57 -7.71 -12.79
CA ASP A 22 -17.88 -9.14 -12.71
C ASP A 22 -17.55 -9.67 -11.31
N SER A 23 -16.43 -9.23 -10.73
CA SER A 23 -16.04 -9.55 -9.35
C SER A 23 -17.10 -9.07 -8.35
N ILE A 24 -17.52 -7.80 -8.43
CA ILE A 24 -18.57 -7.22 -7.59
C ILE A 24 -19.87 -8.04 -7.70
N ARG A 25 -20.26 -8.44 -8.90
CA ARG A 25 -21.49 -9.23 -9.09
C ARG A 25 -21.41 -10.57 -8.36
N GLU A 26 -20.30 -11.28 -8.45
CA GLU A 26 -20.13 -12.56 -7.76
C GLU A 26 -20.06 -12.36 -6.24
N TYR A 27 -19.27 -11.40 -5.75
CA TYR A 27 -19.20 -11.09 -4.33
C TYR A 27 -20.55 -10.67 -3.74
N THR A 28 -21.36 -9.89 -4.49
CA THR A 28 -22.71 -9.50 -4.03
C THR A 28 -23.63 -10.69 -3.88
N LYS A 29 -23.58 -11.70 -4.76
CA LYS A 29 -24.34 -12.94 -4.60
C LYS A 29 -23.98 -13.66 -3.31
N ALA A 30 -22.67 -13.80 -3.01
CA ALA A 30 -22.21 -14.42 -1.77
C ALA A 30 -22.67 -13.61 -0.55
N TYR A 31 -22.54 -12.28 -0.60
CA TYR A 31 -22.97 -11.38 0.47
C TYR A 31 -24.48 -11.48 0.79
N GLU A 32 -25.34 -11.62 -0.22
CA GLU A 32 -26.78 -11.76 -0.03
C GLU A 32 -27.17 -13.07 0.68
N ILE A 33 -26.36 -14.12 0.56
CA ILE A 33 -26.56 -15.42 1.21
C ILE A 33 -26.06 -15.40 2.66
N MET A 34 -24.94 -14.70 2.92
CA MET A 34 -24.29 -14.64 4.24
C MET A 34 -25.05 -13.72 5.19
N LYS A 35 -25.80 -14.32 6.14
CA LYS A 35 -26.64 -13.55 7.08
C LYS A 35 -25.96 -13.22 8.40
N GLU A 36 -25.03 -14.08 8.83
CA GLU A 36 -24.36 -13.95 10.12
C GLU A 36 -23.02 -13.24 9.99
N ASP A 37 -22.69 -12.41 10.97
CA ASP A 37 -21.39 -11.79 11.06
C ASP A 37 -20.36 -12.84 11.52
N ASN A 38 -19.41 -13.10 10.65
CA ASN A 38 -18.30 -14.04 10.86
C ASN A 38 -17.07 -13.55 10.06
N PRO A 39 -15.89 -14.15 10.24
CA PRO A 39 -14.68 -13.74 9.51
C PRO A 39 -14.84 -13.73 7.99
N ASP A 40 -15.51 -14.75 7.43
CA ASP A 40 -15.71 -14.87 5.97
C ASP A 40 -16.55 -13.72 5.41
N LYS A 41 -17.58 -13.28 6.17
CA LYS A 41 -18.39 -12.13 5.76
C LYS A 41 -17.61 -10.82 5.87
N ALA A 42 -16.78 -10.67 6.91
CA ALA A 42 -15.93 -9.50 7.05
C ALA A 42 -14.93 -9.40 5.88
N GLU A 43 -14.24 -10.50 5.55
CA GLU A 43 -13.34 -10.57 4.40
C GLU A 43 -14.07 -10.27 3.08
N LEU A 44 -15.28 -10.80 2.91
CA LEU A 44 -16.09 -10.53 1.71
C LEU A 44 -16.47 -9.04 1.60
N CYS A 45 -16.82 -8.39 2.71
CA CYS A 45 -17.07 -6.94 2.76
C CYS A 45 -15.80 -6.15 2.41
N TYR A 46 -14.64 -6.56 2.92
CA TYR A 46 -13.35 -5.97 2.55
C TYR A 46 -13.08 -6.08 1.05
N LYS A 47 -13.25 -7.27 0.47
CA LYS A 47 -13.10 -7.51 -0.98
C LYS A 47 -14.08 -6.68 -1.82
N LEU A 48 -15.34 -6.56 -1.39
CA LEU A 48 -16.33 -5.68 -2.03
C LEU A 48 -15.89 -4.22 -1.98
N SER A 49 -15.41 -3.78 -0.82
CA SER A 49 -14.87 -2.43 -0.65
C SER A 49 -13.75 -2.14 -1.65
N GLN A 50 -12.77 -3.03 -1.76
CA GLN A 50 -11.66 -2.90 -2.70
C GLN A 50 -12.12 -2.95 -4.17
N ALA A 51 -13.03 -3.86 -4.52
CA ALA A 51 -13.52 -3.99 -5.89
C ALA A 51 -14.29 -2.73 -6.34
N TYR A 52 -15.11 -2.12 -5.47
CA TYR A 52 -15.78 -0.84 -5.75
C TYR A 52 -14.77 0.33 -5.83
N TYR A 53 -13.70 0.29 -5.05
CA TYR A 53 -12.66 1.30 -5.08
C TYR A 53 -11.83 1.25 -6.36
N ALA A 54 -11.63 0.05 -6.91
CA ALA A 54 -10.86 -0.18 -8.15
C ALA A 54 -11.62 0.19 -9.44
N LEU A 55 -12.92 0.51 -9.36
CA LEU A 55 -13.69 0.96 -10.54
C LEU A 55 -13.20 2.32 -11.07
N GLU A 56 -13.32 2.49 -12.37
CA GLU A 56 -13.15 3.81 -13.01
C GLU A 56 -14.47 4.25 -13.66
N PRO A 57 -15.10 5.35 -13.20
CA PRO A 57 -14.73 6.15 -12.02
C PRO A 57 -14.94 5.39 -10.69
N LYS A 58 -14.13 5.74 -9.68
CA LYS A 58 -14.20 5.11 -8.35
C LYS A 58 -15.57 5.29 -7.71
N ASN A 59 -16.11 4.20 -7.16
CA ASN A 59 -17.37 4.22 -6.40
C ASN A 59 -17.08 4.30 -4.90
N THR A 60 -16.67 5.48 -4.44
CA THR A 60 -16.28 5.72 -3.04
C THR A 60 -17.42 5.52 -2.04
N ASP A 61 -18.68 5.69 -2.45
CA ASP A 61 -19.83 5.48 -1.57
C ASP A 61 -20.02 4.01 -1.21
N ASN A 62 -20.07 3.13 -2.23
CA ASN A 62 -20.19 1.69 -1.98
C ASN A 62 -18.91 1.12 -1.36
N SER A 63 -17.75 1.57 -1.81
CA SER A 63 -16.46 1.17 -1.22
C SER A 63 -16.44 1.52 0.27
N GLY A 64 -16.74 2.76 0.65
CA GLY A 64 -16.78 3.19 2.05
C GLY A 64 -17.86 2.47 2.87
N ARG A 65 -19.02 2.16 2.29
CA ARG A 65 -20.07 1.40 2.96
C ARG A 65 -19.59 -0.01 3.35
N PHE A 66 -19.04 -0.75 2.39
CA PHE A 66 -18.55 -2.11 2.64
C PHE A 66 -17.31 -2.13 3.53
N GLY A 67 -16.40 -1.14 3.38
CA GLY A 67 -15.25 -0.99 4.28
C GLY A 67 -15.67 -0.76 5.75
N LYS A 68 -16.70 0.05 6.01
CA LYS A 68 -17.25 0.23 7.37
C LYS A 68 -17.93 -1.02 7.90
N GLU A 69 -18.61 -1.77 7.06
CA GLU A 69 -19.23 -3.04 7.47
C GLU A 69 -18.17 -4.08 7.82
N SER A 70 -17.10 -4.19 7.02
CA SER A 70 -15.94 -5.03 7.31
C SER A 70 -15.35 -4.67 8.67
N LEU A 71 -15.01 -3.40 8.89
CA LEU A 71 -14.46 -2.89 10.15
C LEU A 71 -15.34 -3.25 11.35
N ALA A 72 -16.66 -3.02 11.26
CA ALA A 72 -17.57 -3.30 12.36
C ALA A 72 -17.60 -4.79 12.73
N ILE A 73 -17.47 -5.69 11.75
CA ILE A 73 -17.42 -7.14 12.00
C ILE A 73 -16.09 -7.52 12.61
N HIS A 74 -14.94 -7.06 12.07
CA HIS A 74 -13.62 -7.35 12.62
C HIS A 74 -13.44 -6.79 14.05
N GLU A 75 -13.99 -5.61 14.35
CA GLU A 75 -14.00 -5.05 15.72
C GLU A 75 -14.78 -5.96 16.70
N LYS A 76 -15.95 -6.46 16.28
CA LYS A 76 -16.75 -7.41 17.06
C LYS A 76 -16.03 -8.73 17.30
N LEU A 77 -15.26 -9.19 16.30
CA LEU A 77 -14.45 -10.42 16.36
C LEU A 77 -13.10 -10.20 17.06
N LYS A 78 -12.67 -8.95 17.27
CA LYS A 78 -11.38 -8.55 17.84
C LYS A 78 -10.18 -9.00 17.02
N GLU A 79 -10.30 -9.00 15.71
CA GLU A 79 -9.25 -9.36 14.76
C GLU A 79 -8.36 -8.14 14.47
N THR A 80 -7.39 -7.89 15.35
CA THR A 80 -6.61 -6.63 15.39
C THR A 80 -5.94 -6.28 14.07
N ASP A 81 -5.31 -7.24 13.39
CA ASP A 81 -4.61 -7.01 12.13
C ASP A 81 -5.60 -6.56 11.04
N MET A 82 -6.75 -7.23 10.99
CA MET A 82 -7.81 -6.90 10.02
C MET A 82 -8.46 -5.55 10.31
N ILE A 83 -8.60 -5.16 11.58
CA ILE A 83 -9.06 -3.82 11.98
C ILE A 83 -8.09 -2.75 11.46
N VAL A 84 -6.77 -2.96 11.57
CA VAL A 84 -5.77 -2.03 11.01
C VAL A 84 -5.92 -1.92 9.50
N MET A 85 -6.07 -3.06 8.80
CA MET A 85 -6.26 -3.08 7.35
C MET A 85 -7.54 -2.38 6.90
N ASP A 86 -8.65 -2.53 7.64
CA ASP A 86 -9.90 -1.82 7.38
C ASP A 86 -9.77 -0.30 7.57
N TYR A 87 -9.09 0.14 8.63
CA TYR A 87 -8.81 1.55 8.84
C TYR A 87 -7.96 2.13 7.70
N LEU A 88 -6.93 1.41 7.25
CA LEU A 88 -6.10 1.82 6.11
C LEU A 88 -6.93 1.92 4.82
N ASN A 89 -7.73 0.91 4.53
CA ASN A 89 -8.62 0.90 3.38
C ASN A 89 -9.57 2.10 3.38
N LEU A 90 -10.24 2.35 4.50
CA LEU A 90 -11.11 3.52 4.66
C LEU A 90 -10.35 4.84 4.52
N GLY A 91 -9.17 4.94 5.13
CA GLY A 91 -8.31 6.11 4.99
C GLY A 91 -8.02 6.46 3.52
N TYR A 92 -7.65 5.48 2.71
CA TYR A 92 -7.41 5.69 1.28
C TYR A 92 -8.67 6.06 0.50
N ILE A 93 -9.82 5.43 0.79
CA ILE A 93 -11.10 5.76 0.16
C ILE A 93 -11.46 7.23 0.43
N TYR A 94 -11.29 7.68 1.67
CA TYR A 94 -11.60 9.05 2.07
C TYR A 94 -10.57 10.05 1.52
N MET A 95 -9.30 9.68 1.45
CA MET A 95 -8.25 10.49 0.83
C MET A 95 -8.55 10.78 -0.65
N ASP A 96 -8.91 9.76 -1.42
CA ASP A 96 -9.26 9.90 -2.84
C ASP A 96 -10.59 10.64 -3.02
N GLY A 97 -11.51 10.49 -2.07
CA GLY A 97 -12.73 11.30 -1.97
C GLY A 97 -12.49 12.76 -1.58
N LYS A 98 -11.23 13.17 -1.41
CA LYS A 98 -10.80 14.52 -0.97
C LYS A 98 -11.34 14.95 0.40
N LYS A 99 -11.65 13.97 1.23
CA LYS A 99 -12.08 14.15 2.62
C LYS A 99 -10.86 13.92 3.52
N LEU A 100 -9.94 14.90 3.49
CA LEU A 100 -8.61 14.74 4.06
C LEU A 100 -8.62 14.61 5.60
N GLU A 101 -9.52 15.32 6.27
CA GLU A 101 -9.67 15.26 7.71
C GLU A 101 -10.17 13.89 8.17
N GLU A 102 -11.20 13.36 7.52
CA GLU A 102 -11.70 12.02 7.84
C GLU A 102 -10.68 10.93 7.49
N SER A 103 -9.91 11.10 6.40
CA SER A 103 -8.80 10.22 6.06
C SER A 103 -7.73 10.22 7.17
N GLU A 104 -7.37 11.39 7.71
CA GLU A 104 -6.43 11.53 8.84
C GLU A 104 -6.93 10.79 10.08
N GLU A 105 -8.24 10.84 10.39
CA GLU A 105 -8.84 10.12 11.51
C GLU A 105 -8.69 8.60 11.34
N PHE A 106 -8.95 8.08 10.14
CA PHE A 106 -8.82 6.65 9.87
C PHE A 106 -7.36 6.19 9.96
N PHE A 107 -6.40 6.90 9.34
CA PHE A 107 -4.99 6.54 9.44
C PHE A 107 -4.46 6.66 10.88
N SER A 108 -4.91 7.66 11.63
CA SER A 108 -4.56 7.80 13.06
C SER A 108 -5.12 6.64 13.89
N SER A 109 -6.32 6.14 13.55
CA SER A 109 -6.90 4.97 14.21
C SER A 109 -6.13 3.69 13.89
N ALA A 110 -5.67 3.53 12.64
CA ALA A 110 -4.78 2.44 12.23
C ALA A 110 -3.47 2.45 13.02
N ILE A 111 -2.82 3.62 13.12
CA ILE A 111 -1.56 3.80 13.87
C ILE A 111 -1.76 3.41 15.34
N LYS A 112 -2.82 3.93 15.97
CA LYS A 112 -3.11 3.62 17.36
C LYS A 112 -3.34 2.12 17.57
N LYS A 113 -4.06 1.48 16.65
CA LYS A 113 -4.39 0.06 16.78
C LYS A 113 -3.17 -0.84 16.56
N ALA A 114 -2.29 -0.48 15.64
CA ALA A 114 -1.02 -1.17 15.41
C ALA A 114 -0.04 -1.00 16.59
N ASP A 115 0.00 0.19 17.20
CA ASP A 115 0.80 0.47 18.41
C ASP A 115 0.30 -0.36 19.60
N GLU A 116 -1.02 -0.44 19.81
CA GLU A 116 -1.64 -1.30 20.83
C GLU A 116 -1.34 -2.80 20.63
N ALA A 117 -1.11 -3.22 19.38
CA ALA A 117 -0.74 -4.59 19.03
C ALA A 117 0.77 -4.87 19.18
N GLU A 118 1.57 -3.83 19.40
CA GLU A 118 3.04 -3.91 19.41
C GLU A 118 3.61 -4.50 18.10
N ASP A 119 2.92 -4.26 16.96
CA ASP A 119 3.33 -4.74 15.64
C ASP A 119 4.05 -3.63 14.84
N PRO A 120 5.39 -3.68 14.72
CA PRO A 120 6.16 -2.65 14.05
C PRO A 120 5.91 -2.59 12.55
N VAL A 121 5.49 -3.69 11.90
CA VAL A 121 5.18 -3.73 10.47
C VAL A 121 3.86 -3.01 10.19
N LEU A 122 2.79 -3.36 10.91
CA LEU A 122 1.50 -2.68 10.81
C LEU A 122 1.61 -1.20 11.20
N PHE A 123 2.43 -0.90 12.21
CA PHE A 123 2.67 0.48 12.65
C PHE A 123 3.39 1.30 11.56
N SER A 124 4.43 0.74 10.94
CA SER A 124 5.16 1.39 9.83
C SER A 124 4.26 1.60 8.61
N MET A 125 3.46 0.60 8.25
CA MET A 125 2.49 0.69 7.16
C MET A 125 1.46 1.79 7.41
N SER A 126 0.95 1.90 8.63
CA SER A 126 -0.03 2.92 9.02
C SER A 126 0.57 4.33 9.01
N LEU A 127 1.84 4.47 9.44
CA LEU A 127 2.58 5.72 9.35
C LEU A 127 2.84 6.12 7.90
N ASN A 128 3.20 5.18 7.02
CA ASN A 128 3.38 5.45 5.59
C ASN A 128 2.11 6.02 4.96
N ALA A 129 0.94 5.44 5.27
CA ALA A 129 -0.34 5.92 4.77
C ALA A 129 -0.64 7.35 5.24
N LEU A 130 -0.38 7.68 6.51
CA LEU A 130 -0.53 9.04 7.04
C LEU A 130 0.47 10.02 6.38
N ALA A 131 1.72 9.59 6.16
CA ALA A 131 2.72 10.41 5.49
C ALA A 131 2.32 10.68 4.03
N GLU A 132 1.75 9.70 3.33
CA GLU A 132 1.24 9.88 1.98
C GLU A 132 0.08 10.90 1.95
N LEU A 133 -0.87 10.83 2.88
CA LEU A 133 -1.91 11.85 3.03
C LEU A 133 -1.28 13.25 3.21
N TYR A 134 -0.32 13.37 4.11
CA TYR A 134 0.32 14.65 4.40
C TYR A 134 1.18 15.17 3.23
N SER A 135 1.76 14.30 2.41
CA SER A 135 2.47 14.71 1.21
C SER A 135 1.55 15.40 0.19
N LYS A 136 0.31 14.93 0.08
CA LYS A 136 -0.73 15.53 -0.77
C LYS A 136 -1.37 16.78 -0.16
N TRP A 137 -1.18 17.01 1.13
CA TRP A 137 -1.72 18.15 1.87
C TRP A 137 -0.65 19.19 2.09
N LYS A 138 -0.52 20.14 1.14
CA LYS A 138 0.60 21.11 1.05
C LYS A 138 1.06 21.71 2.38
N SER A 139 0.12 22.08 3.28
CA SER A 139 0.46 22.66 4.59
C SER A 139 1.10 21.66 5.57
N ARG A 140 1.14 20.38 5.22
CA ARG A 140 1.64 19.29 6.07
C ARG A 140 2.85 18.55 5.50
N ALA A 141 3.40 18.99 4.38
CA ALA A 141 4.53 18.33 3.70
C ALA A 141 5.76 18.13 4.60
N THR A 142 6.04 19.07 5.51
CA THR A 142 7.14 18.92 6.48
C THR A 142 6.89 17.76 7.45
N LYS A 143 5.63 17.59 7.91
CA LYS A 143 5.26 16.46 8.76
C LYS A 143 5.36 15.13 8.02
N ALA A 144 5.03 15.10 6.73
CA ALA A 144 5.21 13.90 5.91
C ALA A 144 6.67 13.44 5.91
N LEU A 145 7.63 14.37 5.73
CA LEU A 145 9.05 14.05 5.77
C LEU A 145 9.51 13.50 7.12
N GLU A 146 9.02 14.06 8.22
CA GLU A 146 9.32 13.59 9.57
C GLU A 146 8.82 12.14 9.76
N ILE A 147 7.60 11.86 9.28
CA ILE A 147 7.01 10.52 9.39
C ILE A 147 7.75 9.53 8.51
N TYR A 148 8.07 9.87 7.24
CA TYR A 148 8.85 8.98 6.37
C TYR A 148 10.21 8.63 6.99
N ASN A 149 10.91 9.59 7.60
CA ASN A 149 12.17 9.30 8.29
C ASN A 149 11.97 8.33 9.46
N LYS A 150 10.90 8.48 10.24
CA LYS A 150 10.56 7.56 11.33
C LYS A 150 10.25 6.15 10.80
N VAL A 151 9.52 6.03 9.69
CA VAL A 151 9.24 4.72 9.08
C VAL A 151 10.53 4.06 8.60
N ILE A 152 11.42 4.80 7.92
CA ILE A 152 12.72 4.30 7.46
C ILE A 152 13.54 3.74 8.63
N GLU A 153 13.55 4.42 9.78
CA GLU A 153 14.23 3.95 10.99
C GLU A 153 13.62 2.64 11.50
N ILE A 154 12.31 2.63 11.79
CA ILE A 154 11.62 1.47 12.37
C ILE A 154 11.68 0.26 11.42
N SER A 155 11.33 0.45 10.15
CA SER A 155 11.31 -0.65 9.18
C SER A 155 12.72 -1.19 8.90
N GLY A 156 13.74 -0.33 8.97
CA GLY A 156 15.14 -0.74 8.86
C GLY A 156 15.61 -1.62 10.02
N GLU A 157 15.14 -1.37 11.25
CA GLU A 157 15.47 -2.16 12.42
C GLU A 157 14.87 -3.58 12.37
N VAL A 158 13.66 -3.73 11.80
CA VAL A 158 12.96 -5.01 11.70
C VAL A 158 13.12 -5.68 10.32
N GLU A 159 13.94 -5.09 9.45
CA GLU A 159 14.17 -5.56 8.07
C GLU A 159 12.88 -5.67 7.22
N ASP A 160 11.91 -4.81 7.48
CA ASP A 160 10.69 -4.67 6.69
C ASP A 160 10.98 -3.78 5.46
N TRP A 161 11.52 -4.39 4.42
CA TRP A 161 11.98 -3.67 3.24
C TRP A 161 10.85 -3.06 2.42
N ASP A 162 9.67 -3.61 2.43
CA ASP A 162 8.53 -3.07 1.70
C ASP A 162 8.14 -1.69 2.27
N ASN A 163 7.90 -1.58 3.57
CA ASN A 163 7.59 -0.30 4.20
C ASN A 163 8.79 0.67 4.18
N TYR A 164 10.02 0.17 4.30
CA TYR A 164 11.23 0.98 4.20
C TYR A 164 11.32 1.71 2.86
N PHE A 165 11.21 0.98 1.75
CA PHE A 165 11.37 1.57 0.42
C PHE A 165 10.13 2.36 -0.03
N GLU A 166 8.94 2.04 0.45
CA GLU A 166 7.77 2.91 0.27
C GLU A 166 7.97 4.28 0.94
N ALA A 167 8.51 4.31 2.15
CA ALA A 167 8.85 5.57 2.82
C ALA A 167 9.96 6.32 2.09
N MET A 168 10.99 5.62 1.61
CA MET A 168 12.05 6.22 0.78
C MET A 168 11.48 6.83 -0.50
N ARG A 169 10.58 6.15 -1.19
CA ARG A 169 9.87 6.67 -2.38
C ARG A 169 9.11 7.96 -2.06
N GLY A 170 8.34 7.96 -0.98
CA GLY A 170 7.60 9.15 -0.54
C GLY A 170 8.51 10.32 -0.20
N LYS A 171 9.61 10.07 0.51
CA LYS A 171 10.64 11.06 0.84
C LYS A 171 11.30 11.63 -0.41
N ILE A 172 11.73 10.78 -1.35
CA ILE A 172 12.35 11.19 -2.61
C ILE A 172 11.37 12.03 -3.44
N SER A 173 10.10 11.64 -3.50
CA SER A 173 9.07 12.39 -4.23
C SER A 173 8.88 13.82 -3.67
N LEU A 174 8.90 13.98 -2.35
CA LEU A 174 8.83 15.29 -1.71
C LEU A 174 10.10 16.12 -1.94
N GLU A 175 11.27 15.48 -1.96
CA GLU A 175 12.54 16.16 -2.22
C GLU A 175 12.63 16.60 -3.68
N ARG A 176 12.11 15.81 -4.63
CA ARG A 176 12.10 16.12 -6.07
C ARG A 176 11.39 17.45 -6.39
N GLU A 177 10.37 17.82 -5.60
CA GLU A 177 9.68 19.11 -5.76
C GLU A 177 10.58 20.30 -5.35
N LYS A 178 11.60 20.09 -4.52
CA LYS A 178 12.46 21.14 -3.96
C LYS A 178 13.84 21.16 -4.61
N ASP A 179 14.46 19.99 -4.69
CA ASP A 179 15.81 19.77 -5.20
C ASP A 179 15.84 18.46 -6.01
N PRO A 180 15.58 18.52 -7.34
CA PRO A 180 15.58 17.33 -8.20
C PRO A 180 16.94 16.62 -8.24
N ASP A 181 18.06 17.36 -8.08
CA ASP A 181 19.39 16.76 -8.08
C ASP A 181 19.61 15.92 -6.83
N ARG A 182 19.27 16.47 -5.66
CA ARG A 182 19.34 15.73 -4.40
C ARG A 182 18.38 14.52 -4.37
N ALA A 183 17.18 14.67 -4.90
CA ALA A 183 16.23 13.58 -5.01
C ALA A 183 16.78 12.43 -5.88
N PHE A 184 17.44 12.75 -6.99
CA PHE A 184 18.09 11.75 -7.83
C PHE A 184 19.24 11.04 -7.10
N GLU A 185 20.09 11.78 -6.39
CA GLU A 185 21.13 11.18 -5.53
C GLU A 185 20.53 10.19 -4.52
N LEU A 186 19.48 10.60 -3.81
CA LEU A 186 18.77 9.72 -2.86
C LEU A 186 18.19 8.48 -3.51
N SER A 187 17.67 8.59 -4.73
CA SER A 187 17.18 7.42 -5.48
C SER A 187 18.30 6.45 -5.82
N MET A 188 19.47 6.95 -6.21
CA MET A 188 20.66 6.12 -6.48
C MET A 188 21.21 5.47 -5.20
N GLU A 189 21.26 6.20 -4.07
CA GLU A 189 21.62 5.66 -2.76
C GLU A 189 20.66 4.50 -2.37
N ALA A 190 19.35 4.64 -2.64
CA ALA A 190 18.37 3.60 -2.38
C ALA A 190 18.62 2.34 -3.24
N LEU A 191 18.93 2.51 -4.53
CA LEU A 191 19.29 1.37 -5.41
C LEU A 191 20.57 0.67 -4.94
N ASP A 192 21.59 1.41 -4.49
CA ASP A 192 22.81 0.85 -3.91
C ASP A 192 22.51 0.04 -2.65
N PHE A 193 21.55 0.49 -1.85
CA PHE A 193 21.13 -0.24 -0.67
C PHE A 193 20.34 -1.51 -1.02
N ILE A 194 19.48 -1.49 -2.04
CA ILE A 194 18.83 -2.71 -2.57
C ILE A 194 19.89 -3.73 -3.01
N ASP A 195 20.89 -3.30 -3.77
CA ASP A 195 21.96 -4.21 -4.22
C ASP A 195 22.75 -4.79 -3.04
N LYS A 196 23.00 -3.98 -2.00
CA LYS A 196 23.64 -4.46 -0.75
C LYS A 196 22.80 -5.52 -0.04
N ILE A 197 21.48 -5.35 0.06
CA ILE A 197 20.57 -6.36 0.61
C ILE A 197 20.62 -7.61 -0.26
N CYS A 198 20.45 -7.46 -1.58
CA CYS A 198 20.50 -8.54 -2.54
C CYS A 198 21.81 -9.34 -2.51
N SER A 199 22.95 -8.69 -2.22
CA SER A 199 24.25 -9.37 -2.12
C SER A 199 24.34 -10.36 -0.97
N LYS A 200 23.51 -10.20 0.08
CA LYS A 200 23.45 -11.10 1.23
C LYS A 200 22.53 -12.30 0.99
N ILE A 201 21.63 -12.21 0.01
CA ILE A 201 20.67 -13.26 -0.33
C ILE A 201 21.35 -14.30 -1.21
N LYS A 202 21.46 -15.54 -0.73
CA LYS A 202 22.07 -16.66 -1.47
C LYS A 202 21.13 -17.29 -2.50
N ASN A 203 19.82 -17.26 -2.21
CA ASN A 203 18.80 -17.86 -3.05
C ASN A 203 18.48 -16.91 -4.22
N LYS A 204 18.77 -17.34 -5.46
CA LYS A 204 18.51 -16.53 -6.67
C LYS A 204 17.04 -16.18 -6.86
N LYS A 205 16.10 -17.06 -6.46
CA LYS A 205 14.67 -16.79 -6.57
C LYS A 205 14.25 -15.68 -5.58
N GLU A 206 14.63 -15.80 -4.31
CA GLU A 206 14.36 -14.79 -3.30
C GLU A 206 14.92 -13.40 -3.69
N LYS A 207 16.16 -13.38 -4.22
CA LYS A 207 16.78 -12.16 -4.72
C LYS A 207 15.97 -11.54 -5.85
N LYS A 208 15.50 -12.36 -6.81
CA LYS A 208 14.68 -11.90 -7.92
C LYS A 208 13.30 -11.42 -7.45
N ASP A 209 12.68 -12.13 -6.50
CA ASP A 209 11.40 -11.78 -5.95
C ASP A 209 11.49 -10.43 -5.19
N LEU A 210 12.55 -10.21 -4.39
CA LEU A 210 12.80 -8.93 -3.73
C LEU A 210 13.02 -7.79 -4.74
N LYS A 211 13.87 -7.98 -5.76
CA LYS A 211 14.06 -6.95 -6.79
C LYS A 211 12.76 -6.61 -7.51
N LYS A 212 11.91 -7.61 -7.71
CA LYS A 212 10.60 -7.41 -8.35
C LYS A 212 9.61 -6.67 -7.45
N SER A 213 9.60 -6.94 -6.13
CA SER A 213 8.75 -6.18 -5.20
C SER A 213 9.19 -4.72 -5.08
N LEU A 214 10.46 -4.42 -5.37
CA LEU A 214 11.05 -3.09 -5.30
C LEU A 214 11.29 -2.45 -6.68
N ASP A 215 10.66 -2.95 -7.76
CA ASP A 215 10.84 -2.45 -9.13
C ASP A 215 10.47 -0.95 -9.25
N PHE A 216 9.47 -0.50 -8.49
CA PHE A 216 9.07 0.90 -8.42
C PHE A 216 10.20 1.88 -8.03
N MET A 217 11.24 1.42 -7.30
CA MET A 217 12.40 2.25 -6.98
C MET A 217 13.32 2.43 -8.19
N TYR A 218 13.46 1.38 -9.01
CA TYR A 218 14.20 1.46 -10.26
C TYR A 218 13.47 2.33 -11.29
N ASP A 219 12.15 2.21 -11.36
CA ASP A 219 11.31 3.05 -12.22
C ASP A 219 11.44 4.53 -11.82
N LEU A 220 11.32 4.84 -10.52
CA LEU A 220 11.51 6.20 -10.01
C LEU A 220 12.87 6.80 -10.39
N ALA A 221 13.95 6.05 -10.17
CA ALA A 221 15.30 6.52 -10.50
C ALA A 221 15.51 6.66 -12.03
N SER A 222 14.94 5.74 -12.82
CA SER A 222 14.99 5.78 -14.29
C SER A 222 14.25 6.99 -14.84
N ASP A 223 13.04 7.27 -14.34
CA ASP A 223 12.25 8.45 -14.73
C ASP A 223 13.02 9.74 -14.43
N MET A 224 13.64 9.83 -13.28
CA MET A 224 14.44 11.00 -12.90
C MET A 224 15.68 11.17 -13.78
N ALA A 225 16.34 10.07 -14.20
CA ALA A 225 17.44 10.12 -15.17
C ALA A 225 16.95 10.61 -16.54
N MET A 226 15.76 10.14 -16.99
CA MET A 226 15.15 10.59 -18.25
C MET A 226 14.77 12.06 -18.23
N GLU A 227 14.28 12.59 -17.10
CA GLU A 227 14.01 14.03 -16.94
C GLU A 227 15.26 14.90 -17.06
N LYS A 228 16.42 14.34 -16.71
CA LYS A 228 17.75 14.96 -16.90
C LYS A 228 18.32 14.73 -18.30
N GLU A 229 17.56 14.12 -19.20
CA GLU A 229 18.01 13.73 -20.54
C GLU A 229 19.20 12.74 -20.53
N ASP A 230 19.46 12.06 -19.40
CA ASP A 230 20.54 11.06 -19.25
C ASP A 230 20.01 9.66 -19.57
N VAL A 231 19.85 9.41 -20.88
CA VAL A 231 19.38 8.12 -21.41
C VAL A 231 20.33 6.96 -21.03
N ASP A 232 21.64 7.23 -21.04
CA ASP A 232 22.64 6.20 -20.69
C ASP A 232 22.48 5.75 -19.24
N GLN A 233 22.23 6.67 -18.33
CA GLN A 233 22.02 6.36 -16.92
C GLN A 233 20.69 5.63 -16.72
N ALA A 234 19.61 6.04 -17.37
CA ALA A 234 18.33 5.35 -17.33
C ALA A 234 18.46 3.89 -17.82
N MET A 235 19.21 3.66 -18.91
CA MET A 235 19.49 2.30 -19.40
C MET A 235 20.30 1.46 -18.39
N LYS A 236 21.29 2.04 -17.73
CA LYS A 236 22.07 1.35 -16.68
C LYS A 236 21.18 0.95 -15.50
N ILE A 237 20.26 1.85 -15.07
CA ILE A 237 19.31 1.56 -13.99
C ILE A 237 18.40 0.38 -14.37
N ALA A 238 17.83 0.39 -15.60
CA ALA A 238 17.00 -0.71 -16.08
C ALA A 238 17.78 -2.05 -16.19
N GLN A 239 19.05 -2.01 -16.56
CA GLN A 239 19.93 -3.20 -16.57
C GLN A 239 20.19 -3.72 -15.14
N ARG A 240 20.32 -2.84 -14.15
CA ARG A 240 20.52 -3.17 -12.74
C ARG A 240 19.37 -3.99 -12.16
N LEU A 241 18.12 -3.65 -12.50
CA LEU A 241 16.94 -4.43 -12.10
C LEU A 241 17.02 -5.87 -12.60
N ASN A 242 17.50 -6.08 -13.84
CA ASN A 242 17.56 -7.39 -14.50
C ASN A 242 18.87 -8.14 -14.27
N SER A 243 19.83 -7.56 -13.55
CA SER A 243 21.11 -8.23 -13.23
C SER A 243 20.95 -9.29 -12.14
N ASP A 244 21.69 -10.43 -12.27
CA ASP A 244 21.73 -11.53 -11.29
C ASP A 244 22.38 -11.16 -9.94
#